data_07445fcf95376217e462cf8e6d16bcee
#
_entry.id   07445fcf95376217e462cf8e6d16bcee
#
_cell.length_a   1.000
_cell.length_b   1.000
_cell.length_c   1.000
_cell.angle_alpha   90.00
_cell.angle_beta   90.00
_cell.angle_gamma   90.00
#
_symmetry.space_group_name_H-M   'P 1'
#
loop_
_entity.id
_entity.type
_entity.pdbx_description
1 polymer ?
#
loop_
_entity_poly.entity_id
_entity_poly.type
_entity_poly.pdbx_seq_one_letter_code
_entity_poly.pdbx_strand_id
1 'polypeptide(L)'
;MSKIAFIYPGQGAQAVGMGQDFYEKYPSARQVFDQASQWLSLDMKALCFEKNDRLNLTEYTQAALVTTCLAMEKVVEECGLHPDITAGLSLGEYCAIAVSGGMSVKDAIVTVRKRGILMEHAVPAGEGSMAAVIGLDADTVSYTHLTL
;
A
#
# COMPACT_ATOMS: atom_id res chain seq x y z
N MET A 1 20.56 -18.03 -14.78
CA MET A 1 20.52 -16.65 -14.26
C MET A 1 19.60 -16.61 -13.05
N SER A 2 19.97 -15.94 -11.98
CA SER A 2 19.08 -15.72 -10.82
C SER A 2 17.93 -14.80 -11.25
N LYS A 3 16.73 -15.12 -10.77
CA LYS A 3 15.53 -14.29 -11.00
C LYS A 3 15.36 -13.29 -9.85
N ILE A 4 14.81 -12.13 -10.16
CA ILE A 4 14.52 -11.05 -9.22
C ILE A 4 13.01 -11.03 -8.96
N ALA A 5 12.61 -11.04 -7.69
CA ALA A 5 11.22 -10.88 -7.29
C ALA A 5 11.05 -9.58 -6.51
N PHE A 6 10.06 -8.76 -6.86
CA PHE A 6 9.62 -7.62 -6.07
C PHE A 6 8.40 -8.02 -5.26
N ILE A 7 8.49 -7.79 -3.95
CA ILE A 7 7.43 -8.18 -3.00
C ILE A 7 6.95 -6.93 -2.28
N TYR A 8 5.63 -6.71 -2.31
CA TYR A 8 4.99 -5.52 -1.75
C TYR A 8 4.22 -5.86 -0.48
N PRO A 9 4.39 -5.05 0.60
CA PRO A 9 3.75 -5.30 1.89
C PRO A 9 2.24 -5.02 1.85
N GLY A 10 1.54 -5.63 2.80
CA GLY A 10 0.15 -5.32 3.11
C GLY A 10 0.00 -4.19 4.13
N GLN A 11 -1.26 -3.87 4.46
CA GLN A 11 -1.60 -2.94 5.54
C GLN A 11 -0.99 -3.41 6.87
N GLY A 12 -0.44 -2.48 7.65
CA GLY A 12 0.33 -2.72 8.87
C GLY A 12 1.82 -2.40 8.73
N ALA A 13 2.32 -2.24 7.49
CA ALA A 13 3.71 -1.85 7.22
C ALA A 13 3.94 -0.34 7.21
N GLN A 14 2.88 0.49 7.34
CA GLN A 14 2.99 1.95 7.31
C GLN A 14 3.75 2.48 8.54
N ALA A 15 4.56 3.50 8.30
CA ALA A 15 5.26 4.23 9.35
C ALA A 15 5.40 5.70 8.96
N VAL A 16 5.40 6.59 9.94
CA VAL A 16 5.69 8.02 9.71
C VAL A 16 7.10 8.16 9.16
N GLY A 17 7.27 8.93 8.09
CA GLY A 17 8.54 9.11 7.38
C GLY A 17 8.77 8.10 6.26
N MET A 18 7.87 7.15 6.01
CA MET A 18 8.04 6.15 4.94
C MET A 18 8.17 6.81 3.56
N GLY A 19 9.27 6.55 2.88
CA GLY A 19 9.57 7.08 1.54
C GLY A 19 10.03 8.53 1.51
N GLN A 20 10.20 9.21 2.65
CA GLN A 20 10.62 10.60 2.69
C GLN A 20 12.01 10.80 2.08
N ASP A 21 12.96 9.94 2.36
CA ASP A 21 14.31 9.97 1.81
C ASP A 21 14.32 9.79 0.28
N PHE A 22 13.42 8.97 -0.25
CA PHE A 22 13.21 8.83 -1.69
C PHE A 22 12.61 10.10 -2.30
N TYR A 23 11.59 10.66 -1.66
CA TYR A 23 10.98 11.93 -2.08
C TYR A 23 11.99 13.07 -2.16
N GLU A 24 12.87 13.17 -1.15
CA GLU A 24 13.86 14.25 -1.07
C GLU A 24 14.97 14.11 -2.11
N LYS A 25 15.43 12.88 -2.37
CA LYS A 25 16.59 12.61 -3.22
C LYS A 25 16.26 12.41 -4.69
N TYR A 26 15.11 11.83 -5.02
CA TYR A 26 14.82 11.37 -6.37
C TYR A 26 13.60 12.09 -6.97
N PRO A 27 13.78 12.81 -8.10
CA PRO A 27 12.69 13.51 -8.77
C PRO A 27 11.53 12.60 -9.19
N SER A 28 11.80 11.37 -9.61
CA SER A 28 10.79 10.37 -9.98
C SER A 28 9.91 9.96 -8.80
N ALA A 29 10.49 9.70 -7.64
CA ALA A 29 9.71 9.42 -6.43
C ALA A 29 8.85 10.63 -6.03
N ARG A 30 9.44 11.83 -6.04
CA ARG A 30 8.71 13.09 -5.79
C ARG A 30 7.51 13.23 -6.69
N GLN A 31 7.68 12.97 -8.00
CA GLN A 31 6.60 13.07 -8.97
C GLN A 31 5.43 12.14 -8.61
N VAL A 32 5.69 10.91 -8.18
CA VAL A 32 4.62 9.97 -7.78
C VAL A 32 3.83 10.50 -6.57
N PHE A 33 4.51 11.00 -5.53
CA PHE A 33 3.84 11.58 -4.36
C PHE A 33 3.01 12.83 -4.71
N ASP A 34 3.57 13.73 -5.54
CA ASP A 34 2.91 14.97 -5.94
C ASP A 34 1.69 14.68 -6.83
N GLN A 35 1.80 13.73 -7.75
CA GLN A 35 0.68 13.27 -8.58
C GLN A 35 -0.39 12.58 -7.75
N ALA A 36 -0.02 11.72 -6.81
CA ALA A 36 -0.97 11.08 -5.88
C ALA A 36 -1.75 12.12 -5.08
N SER A 37 -1.07 13.17 -4.62
CA SER A 37 -1.72 14.29 -3.92
C SER A 37 -2.78 14.97 -4.78
N GLN A 38 -2.48 15.19 -6.07
CA GLN A 38 -3.42 15.79 -7.03
C GLN A 38 -4.61 14.86 -7.31
N TRP A 39 -4.36 13.57 -7.58
CA TRP A 39 -5.43 12.62 -7.93
C TRP A 39 -6.39 12.37 -6.78
N LEU A 40 -5.90 12.40 -5.56
CA LEU A 40 -6.69 12.12 -4.36
C LEU A 40 -7.21 13.37 -3.65
N SER A 41 -6.79 14.58 -4.08
CA SER A 41 -7.01 15.84 -3.35
C SER A 41 -6.62 15.71 -1.87
N LEU A 42 -5.44 15.10 -1.63
CA LEU A 42 -4.93 14.75 -0.30
C LEU A 42 -3.44 15.07 -0.24
N ASP A 43 -3.00 15.78 0.80
CA ASP A 43 -1.57 16.01 1.00
C ASP A 43 -0.86 14.71 1.42
N MET A 44 -0.28 14.02 0.43
CA MET A 44 0.42 12.75 0.65
C MET A 44 1.71 12.92 1.43
N LYS A 45 2.36 14.09 1.37
CA LYS A 45 3.58 14.38 2.15
C LYS A 45 3.22 14.51 3.62
N ALA A 46 2.26 15.37 3.94
CA ALA A 46 1.80 15.51 5.32
C ALA A 46 1.28 14.17 5.87
N LEU A 47 0.56 13.39 5.06
CA LEU A 47 0.06 12.08 5.46
C LEU A 47 1.18 11.07 5.77
N CYS A 48 2.21 11.01 4.91
CA CYS A 48 3.25 9.97 5.01
C CYS A 48 4.44 10.40 5.88
N PHE A 49 4.80 11.70 5.89
CA PHE A 49 6.06 12.17 6.48
C PHE A 49 5.87 12.81 7.85
N GLU A 50 4.69 13.35 8.15
CA GLU A 50 4.43 14.02 9.40
C GLU A 50 3.63 13.14 10.37
N LYS A 51 3.83 13.33 11.67
CA LYS A 51 3.03 12.64 12.69
C LYS A 51 1.57 13.13 12.62
N ASN A 52 0.65 12.19 12.39
CA ASN A 52 -0.77 12.46 12.31
C ASN A 52 -1.60 11.22 12.71
N ASP A 53 -2.87 11.42 13.02
CA ASP A 53 -3.77 10.34 13.44
C ASP A 53 -4.42 9.58 12.26
N ARG A 54 -4.29 10.10 11.03
CA ARG A 54 -4.94 9.54 9.84
C ARG A 54 -4.19 8.39 9.21
N LEU A 55 -2.85 8.35 9.34
CA LEU A 55 -2.03 7.33 8.68
C LEU A 55 -2.46 5.89 9.02
N ASN A 56 -3.01 5.67 10.21
CA ASN A 56 -3.46 4.35 10.68
C ASN A 56 -4.94 4.06 10.40
N LEU A 57 -5.70 5.00 9.83
CA LEU A 57 -7.06 4.74 9.37
C LEU A 57 -7.01 4.07 8.00
N THR A 58 -7.75 2.97 7.83
CA THR A 58 -7.69 2.11 6.64
C THR A 58 -7.82 2.89 5.33
N GLU A 59 -8.72 3.85 5.29
CA GLU A 59 -8.95 4.68 4.11
C GLU A 59 -7.72 5.51 3.69
N TYR A 60 -6.86 5.91 4.62
CA TYR A 60 -5.63 6.66 4.34
C TYR A 60 -4.41 5.74 4.21
N THR A 61 -4.31 4.73 5.07
CA THR A 61 -3.20 3.76 5.07
C THR A 61 -3.00 3.14 3.69
N GLN A 62 -4.08 2.73 3.04
CA GLN A 62 -3.98 2.04 1.76
C GLN A 62 -3.38 2.92 0.66
N ALA A 63 -3.86 4.16 0.54
CA ALA A 63 -3.31 5.10 -0.43
C ALA A 63 -1.85 5.48 -0.11
N ALA A 64 -1.53 5.69 1.17
CA ALA A 64 -0.19 6.04 1.63
C ALA A 64 0.84 4.95 1.31
N LEU A 65 0.54 3.69 1.64
CA LEU A 65 1.44 2.56 1.38
C LEU A 65 1.66 2.33 -0.12
N VAL A 66 0.60 2.29 -0.92
CA VAL A 66 0.72 2.05 -2.36
C VAL A 66 1.48 3.19 -3.04
N THR A 67 1.21 4.45 -2.68
CA THR A 67 1.97 5.59 -3.20
C THR A 67 3.46 5.47 -2.86
N THR A 68 3.79 5.15 -1.61
CA THR A 68 5.17 4.98 -1.17
C THR A 68 5.87 3.84 -1.91
N CYS A 69 5.24 2.67 -2.00
CA CYS A 69 5.82 1.52 -2.69
C CYS A 69 6.08 1.82 -4.17
N LEU A 70 5.12 2.43 -4.88
CA LEU A 70 5.28 2.75 -6.30
C LEU A 70 6.27 3.90 -6.54
N ALA A 71 6.40 4.85 -5.59
CA ALA A 71 7.42 5.88 -5.66
C ALA A 71 8.84 5.31 -5.50
N MET A 72 9.03 4.39 -4.56
CA MET A 72 10.32 3.71 -4.36
C MET A 72 10.65 2.80 -5.53
N GLU A 73 9.67 2.07 -6.02
CA GLU A 73 9.80 1.16 -7.17
C GLU A 73 10.28 1.92 -8.41
N LYS A 74 9.71 3.10 -8.68
CA LYS A 74 10.11 3.93 -9.82
C LYS A 74 11.59 4.28 -9.81
N VAL A 75 12.15 4.55 -8.64
CA VAL A 75 13.59 4.81 -8.47
C VAL A 75 14.41 3.55 -8.71
N VAL A 76 13.94 2.41 -8.21
CA VAL A 76 14.62 1.12 -8.39
C VAL A 76 14.69 0.73 -9.85
N GLU A 77 13.60 0.94 -10.63
CA GLU A 77 13.61 0.77 -12.09
C GLU A 77 14.60 1.70 -12.79
N GLU A 78 14.66 2.98 -12.41
CA GLU A 78 15.60 3.95 -12.97
C GLU A 78 17.06 3.56 -12.69
N CYS A 79 17.32 2.85 -11.60
CA CYS A 79 18.64 2.25 -11.30
C CYS A 79 18.93 0.98 -12.13
N GLY A 80 18.02 0.59 -13.03
CA GLY A 80 18.20 -0.56 -13.92
C GLY A 80 17.85 -1.92 -13.29
N LEU A 81 17.19 -1.94 -12.13
CA LEU A 81 16.74 -3.17 -11.50
C LEU A 81 15.27 -3.40 -11.83
N HIS A 82 14.99 -4.47 -12.57
CA HIS A 82 13.64 -4.84 -13.00
C HIS A 82 13.27 -6.23 -12.46
N PRO A 83 12.01 -6.44 -12.03
CA PRO A 83 11.58 -7.74 -11.54
C PRO A 83 11.26 -8.71 -12.67
N ASP A 84 11.62 -9.98 -12.49
CA ASP A 84 11.08 -11.09 -13.30
C ASP A 84 9.70 -11.52 -12.80
N ILE A 85 9.42 -11.29 -11.50
CA ILE A 85 8.20 -11.69 -10.81
C ILE A 85 7.81 -10.59 -9.82
N THR A 86 6.53 -10.30 -9.75
CA THR A 86 5.97 -9.40 -8.73
C THR A 86 4.95 -10.13 -7.86
N ALA A 87 4.93 -9.86 -6.57
CA ALA A 87 3.94 -10.39 -5.64
C ALA A 87 3.58 -9.34 -4.58
N GLY A 88 2.39 -9.43 -4.02
CA GLY A 88 1.94 -8.51 -2.99
C GLY A 88 0.98 -9.14 -2.02
N LEU A 89 1.08 -8.77 -0.75
CA LEU A 89 0.16 -9.22 0.30
C LEU A 89 -1.07 -8.30 0.33
N SER A 90 -2.26 -8.81 -0.01
CA SER A 90 -3.53 -8.07 0.04
C SER A 90 -3.44 -6.70 -0.66
N LEU A 91 -3.18 -5.62 0.07
CA LEU A 91 -2.97 -4.27 -0.47
C LEU A 91 -1.80 -4.20 -1.45
N GLY A 92 -0.70 -4.88 -1.15
CA GLY A 92 0.50 -4.91 -1.98
C GLY A 92 0.29 -5.55 -3.36
N GLU A 93 -0.77 -6.34 -3.54
CA GLU A 93 -1.14 -6.91 -4.84
C GLU A 93 -1.41 -5.82 -5.89
N TYR A 94 -1.96 -4.68 -5.49
CA TYR A 94 -2.16 -3.54 -6.40
C TYR A 94 -0.83 -2.95 -6.89
N CYS A 95 0.21 -2.93 -6.05
CA CYS A 95 1.55 -2.57 -6.48
C CYS A 95 2.10 -3.61 -7.47
N ALA A 96 1.96 -4.91 -7.15
CA ALA A 96 2.43 -5.98 -8.01
C ALA A 96 1.77 -5.95 -9.40
N ILE A 97 0.45 -5.70 -9.47
CA ILE A 97 -0.30 -5.56 -10.73
C ILE A 97 0.16 -4.31 -11.50
N ALA A 98 0.38 -3.18 -10.82
CA ALA A 98 0.83 -1.96 -11.48
C ALA A 98 2.23 -2.13 -12.08
N VAL A 99 3.16 -2.71 -11.32
CA VAL A 99 4.55 -2.92 -11.76
C VAL A 99 4.66 -3.97 -12.87
N SER A 100 3.78 -4.97 -12.89
CA SER A 100 3.69 -5.91 -14.02
C SER A 100 3.00 -5.36 -15.26
N GLY A 101 2.52 -4.10 -15.22
CA GLY A 101 1.84 -3.45 -16.34
C GLY A 101 0.34 -3.74 -16.45
N GLY A 102 -0.25 -4.41 -15.46
CA GLY A 102 -1.68 -4.76 -15.44
C GLY A 102 -2.61 -3.57 -15.15
N MET A 103 -2.09 -2.50 -14.54
CA MET A 103 -2.81 -1.22 -14.36
C MET A 103 -1.83 -0.05 -14.29
N SER A 104 -2.34 1.18 -14.46
CA SER A 104 -1.50 2.36 -14.29
C SER A 104 -1.22 2.65 -12.80
N VAL A 105 -0.12 3.37 -12.51
CA VAL A 105 0.19 3.88 -11.16
C VAL A 105 -1.00 4.70 -10.61
N LYS A 106 -1.61 5.53 -11.46
CA LYS A 106 -2.79 6.32 -11.08
C LYS A 106 -3.96 5.43 -10.67
N ASP A 107 -4.28 4.43 -11.50
CA ASP A 107 -5.42 3.55 -11.23
C ASP A 107 -5.21 2.73 -9.97
N ALA A 108 -3.98 2.25 -9.71
CA ALA A 108 -3.65 1.55 -8.47
C ALA A 108 -3.91 2.45 -7.25
N ILE A 109 -3.37 3.67 -7.23
CA ILE A 109 -3.50 4.61 -6.10
C ILE A 109 -4.96 5.02 -5.88
N VAL A 110 -5.70 5.36 -6.95
CA VAL A 110 -7.12 5.77 -6.85
C VAL A 110 -7.99 4.60 -6.40
N THR A 111 -7.75 3.40 -6.92
CA THR A 111 -8.52 2.20 -6.57
C THR A 111 -8.33 1.82 -5.10
N VAL A 112 -7.09 1.82 -4.59
CA VAL A 112 -6.86 1.47 -3.19
C VAL A 112 -7.39 2.54 -2.23
N ARG A 113 -7.42 3.81 -2.63
CA ARG A 113 -8.11 4.85 -1.86
C ARG A 113 -9.59 4.55 -1.72
N LYS A 114 -10.26 4.21 -2.83
CA LYS A 114 -11.67 3.82 -2.82
C LYS A 114 -11.90 2.53 -2.01
N ARG A 115 -11.03 1.53 -2.18
CA ARG A 115 -11.06 0.29 -1.40
C ARG A 115 -10.97 0.56 0.09
N GLY A 116 -10.02 1.41 0.53
CA GLY A 116 -9.85 1.77 1.93
C GLY A 116 -11.08 2.45 2.53
N ILE A 117 -11.70 3.38 1.79
CA ILE A 117 -12.95 4.04 2.20
C ILE A 117 -14.09 3.02 2.36
N LEU A 118 -14.26 2.11 1.39
CA LEU A 118 -15.29 1.09 1.46
C LEU A 118 -15.07 0.11 2.63
N MET A 119 -13.84 -0.26 2.91
CA MET A 119 -13.50 -1.12 4.05
C MET A 119 -13.77 -0.43 5.39
N GLU A 120 -13.39 0.85 5.52
CA GLU A 120 -13.65 1.64 6.73
C GLU A 120 -15.16 1.81 6.99
N HIS A 121 -15.95 2.00 5.93
CA HIS A 121 -17.42 2.12 6.06
C HIS A 121 -18.11 0.78 6.31
N ALA A 122 -17.54 -0.33 5.85
CA ALA A 122 -18.13 -1.66 6.07
C ALA A 122 -18.05 -2.09 7.53
N VAL A 123 -16.96 -1.71 8.22
CA VAL A 123 -16.76 -1.94 9.65
C VAL A 123 -16.10 -0.69 10.24
N PRO A 124 -16.87 0.25 10.80
CA PRO A 124 -16.34 1.50 11.34
C PRO A 124 -15.29 1.28 12.42
N ALA A 125 -14.33 2.20 12.49
CA ALA A 125 -13.27 2.16 13.50
C ALA A 125 -13.86 2.07 14.91
N GLY A 126 -13.43 1.07 15.68
CA GLY A 126 -13.91 0.80 17.05
C GLY A 126 -15.11 -0.16 17.16
N GLU A 127 -15.77 -0.50 16.05
CA GLU A 127 -16.87 -1.46 16.03
C GLU A 127 -16.43 -2.88 15.63
N GLY A 128 -15.25 -3.00 15.01
CA GLY A 128 -14.68 -4.28 14.61
C GLY A 128 -13.18 -4.24 14.47
N SER A 129 -12.60 -5.38 14.12
CA SER A 129 -11.17 -5.54 13.93
C SER A 129 -10.87 -6.59 12.86
N MET A 130 -9.67 -6.55 12.31
CA MET A 130 -9.12 -7.61 11.48
C MET A 130 -7.92 -8.25 12.18
N ALA A 131 -7.87 -9.58 12.16
CA ALA A 131 -6.72 -10.32 12.66
C ALA A 131 -6.26 -11.35 11.62
N ALA A 132 -4.95 -11.48 11.46
CA ALA A 132 -4.35 -12.57 10.69
C ALA A 132 -4.05 -13.73 11.65
N VAL A 133 -4.72 -14.87 11.44
CA VAL A 133 -4.46 -16.08 12.23
C VAL A 133 -3.36 -16.88 11.54
N ILE A 134 -2.30 -17.15 12.27
CA ILE A 134 -1.13 -17.88 11.78
C ILE A 134 -0.99 -19.19 12.54
N GLY A 135 -0.79 -20.29 11.77
CA GLY A 135 -0.50 -21.60 12.36
C GLY A 135 -1.71 -22.45 12.78
N LEU A 136 -2.93 -21.98 12.54
CA LEU A 136 -4.15 -22.77 12.68
C LEU A 136 -4.73 -23.12 11.31
N ASP A 137 -5.37 -24.28 11.22
CA ASP A 137 -6.12 -24.66 10.02
C ASP A 137 -7.45 -23.89 9.91
N ALA A 138 -7.98 -23.79 8.67
CA ALA A 138 -9.15 -22.99 8.37
C ALA A 138 -10.42 -23.47 9.13
N ASP A 139 -10.57 -24.77 9.33
CA ASP A 139 -11.75 -25.35 10.01
C ASP A 139 -11.74 -24.99 11.50
N THR A 140 -10.57 -25.07 12.13
CA THR A 140 -10.39 -24.63 13.53
C THR A 140 -10.68 -23.15 13.72
N VAL A 141 -10.18 -22.28 12.83
CA VAL A 141 -10.42 -20.83 12.87
C VAL A 141 -11.91 -20.53 12.68
N SER A 142 -12.54 -21.17 11.68
CA SER A 142 -13.96 -21.00 11.38
C SER A 142 -14.83 -21.36 12.58
N TYR A 143 -14.56 -22.51 13.20
CA TYR A 143 -15.32 -22.99 14.36
C TYR A 143 -15.18 -22.11 15.61
N THR A 144 -13.97 -21.61 15.88
CA THR A 144 -13.67 -20.91 17.15
C THR A 144 -13.83 -19.38 17.09
N HIS A 145 -13.75 -18.77 15.90
CA HIS A 145 -13.63 -17.31 15.77
C HIS A 145 -14.63 -16.67 14.79
N LEU A 146 -15.31 -17.47 13.98
CA LEU A 146 -16.25 -16.98 12.96
C LEU A 146 -17.69 -17.49 13.19
N THR A 147 -18.03 -17.88 14.40
CA THR A 147 -19.42 -18.21 14.75
C THR A 147 -20.26 -16.94 14.69
N LEU A 148 -21.16 -16.93 13.71
CA LEU A 148 -22.23 -15.94 13.55
C LEU A 148 -23.39 -16.31 14.47
#